data_57fd1469676d591be4b5618eec6f2c98
#
_entry.id   57fd1469676d591be4b5618eec6f2c98
#
_cell.length_a   1.000
_cell.length_b   1.000
_cell.length_c   1.000
_cell.angle_alpha   90.00
_cell.angle_beta   90.00
_cell.angle_gamma   90.00
#
_symmetry.space_group_name_H-M   'P 1'
#
loop_
_entity.id
_entity.type
_entity.pdbx_description
1 polymer ?
#
loop_
_entity_poly.entity_id
_entity_poly.type
_entity_poly.pdbx_seq_one_letter_code
_entity_poly.pdbx_strand_id
1 'polypeptide(L)'
;MKLVLIVFNFIYDDSVRSIIERLKVPGFTEVPRVFGTGESGKRFGTHAFPGHDTMLFVVLPAEMVGPFLEQITAFKAGLTERAKRHGGIKAFVLSVEQMI
;
A
#
# COMPACT_ATOMS: atom_id res chain seq x y z
N MET A 1 -3.26 -15.09 11.95
CA MET A 1 -2.57 -13.87 11.53
C MET A 1 -2.36 -13.85 10.02
N LYS A 2 -2.53 -12.71 9.42
CA LYS A 2 -2.25 -12.50 8.00
C LYS A 2 -1.28 -11.36 7.85
N LEU A 3 -0.51 -11.40 6.79
CA LEU A 3 0.36 -10.30 6.38
C LEU A 3 -0.27 -9.62 5.17
N VAL A 4 -0.50 -8.32 5.25
CA VAL A 4 -0.92 -7.54 4.09
C VAL A 4 0.28 -6.72 3.65
N LEU A 5 0.71 -6.96 2.42
CA LEU A 5 1.79 -6.22 1.79
C LEU A 5 1.15 -5.21 0.84
N ILE A 6 1.40 -3.92 1.08
CA ILE A 6 0.82 -2.86 0.25
C ILE A 6 1.93 -2.10 -0.43
N VAL A 7 1.78 -1.88 -1.73
CA VAL A 7 2.72 -1.08 -2.52
C VAL A 7 1.93 0.03 -3.20
N PHE A 8 2.37 1.25 -3.04
CA PHE A 8 1.65 2.40 -3.59
C PHE A 8 2.61 3.57 -3.83
N ASN A 9 2.19 4.48 -4.71
CA ASN A 9 2.97 5.68 -4.98
C ASN A 9 3.07 6.54 -3.71
N PHE A 10 4.23 7.15 -3.48
CA PHE A 10 4.50 7.93 -2.27
C PHE A 10 3.48 9.07 -2.05
N ILE A 11 2.85 9.57 -3.11
CA ILE A 11 1.86 10.63 -2.97
C ILE A 11 0.64 10.20 -2.16
N TYR A 12 0.44 8.91 -1.96
CA TYR A 12 -0.67 8.36 -1.18
C TYR A 12 -0.30 8.01 0.26
N ASP A 13 0.92 8.35 0.69
CA ASP A 13 1.39 8.03 2.05
C ASP A 13 0.41 8.45 3.14
N ASP A 14 -0.02 9.71 3.11
CA ASP A 14 -0.90 10.25 4.14
C ASP A 14 -2.28 9.57 4.12
N SER A 15 -2.79 9.30 2.93
CA SER A 15 -4.10 8.65 2.79
C SER A 15 -4.09 7.23 3.34
N VAL A 16 -3.05 6.48 3.03
CA VAL A 16 -2.92 5.09 3.51
C VAL A 16 -2.71 5.08 5.02
N ARG A 17 -1.89 5.97 5.54
CA ARG A 17 -1.69 6.07 7.00
C ARG A 17 -2.97 6.44 7.74
N SER A 18 -3.79 7.32 7.15
CA SER A 18 -5.11 7.64 7.72
C SER A 18 -5.99 6.40 7.86
N ILE A 19 -5.96 5.53 6.86
CA ILE A 19 -6.73 4.28 6.91
C ILE A 19 -6.23 3.40 8.04
N ILE A 20 -4.92 3.26 8.16
CA ILE A 20 -4.28 2.47 9.22
C ILE A 20 -4.68 2.99 10.60
N GLU A 21 -4.66 4.31 10.79
CA GLU A 21 -5.02 4.93 12.05
C GLU A 21 -6.49 4.76 12.39
N ARG A 22 -7.39 4.96 11.40
CA ARG A 22 -8.83 4.81 11.62
C ARG A 22 -9.22 3.41 12.05
N LEU A 23 -8.58 2.42 11.48
CA LEU A 23 -8.89 1.02 11.76
C LEU A 23 -8.13 0.49 12.99
N LYS A 24 -7.30 1.33 13.60
CA LYS A 24 -6.53 0.96 14.80
C LYS A 24 -5.72 -0.31 14.57
N VAL A 25 -5.05 -0.35 13.43
CA VAL A 25 -4.16 -1.46 13.09
C VAL A 25 -3.05 -1.56 14.14
N PRO A 26 -2.76 -2.75 14.68
CA PRO A 26 -1.79 -2.89 15.78
C PRO A 26 -0.39 -2.37 15.46
N GLY A 27 0.03 -2.46 14.19
CA GLY A 27 1.33 -1.94 13.80
C GLY A 27 1.63 -2.22 12.35
N PHE A 28 2.65 -1.54 11.86
CA PHE A 28 3.11 -1.75 10.49
C PHE A 28 4.59 -1.41 10.37
N THR A 29 5.22 -1.94 9.35
CA THR A 29 6.60 -1.60 8.99
C THR A 29 6.59 -0.95 7.63
N GLU A 30 7.28 0.17 7.50
CA GLU A 30 7.33 0.92 6.26
C GLU A 30 8.70 0.80 5.61
N VAL A 31 8.70 0.58 4.30
CA VAL A 31 9.90 0.69 3.47
C VAL A 31 9.65 1.87 2.53
N PRO A 32 10.23 3.05 2.82
CA PRO A 32 10.07 4.21 1.95
C PRO A 32 11.00 4.09 0.75
N ARG A 33 10.62 4.66 -0.37
CA ARG A 33 11.44 4.72 -1.58
C ARG A 33 11.81 3.35 -2.15
N VAL A 34 10.81 2.62 -2.57
CA VAL A 34 11.03 1.42 -3.37
C VAL A 34 10.83 1.77 -4.84
N PHE A 35 11.58 1.11 -5.70
CA PHE A 35 11.55 1.37 -7.13
C PHE A 35 11.09 0.12 -7.86
N GLY A 36 10.41 0.32 -8.98
CA GLY A 36 9.92 -0.81 -9.72
C GLY A 36 9.35 -0.43 -11.08
N THR A 37 8.84 -1.43 -11.76
CA THR A 37 8.15 -1.28 -13.03
C THR A 37 6.80 -1.97 -12.91
N GLY A 38 5.75 -1.33 -13.36
CA GLY A 38 4.42 -1.89 -13.31
C GLY A 38 3.56 -1.30 -14.42
N GLU A 39 2.25 -1.45 -14.27
CA GLU A 39 1.28 -0.94 -15.25
C GLU A 39 1.39 0.55 -15.48
N SER A 40 1.84 1.30 -14.48
CA SER A 40 1.96 2.76 -14.56
C SER A 40 3.34 3.22 -15.03
N GLY A 41 4.22 2.29 -15.41
CA GLY A 41 5.56 2.58 -15.89
C GLY A 41 6.64 2.35 -14.84
N LYS A 42 7.82 2.88 -15.12
CA LYS A 42 9.02 2.70 -14.30
C LYS A 42 9.13 3.78 -13.23
N ARG A 43 9.55 3.39 -12.03
CA ARG A 43 9.80 4.31 -10.93
C ARG A 43 11.14 3.99 -10.31
N PHE A 44 12.15 4.74 -10.69
CA PHE A 44 13.52 4.54 -10.23
C PHE A 44 14.06 5.72 -9.41
N GLY A 45 13.23 6.76 -9.19
CA GLY A 45 13.66 7.94 -8.47
C GLY A 45 14.73 8.76 -9.19
N THR A 46 14.85 8.59 -10.51
CA THR A 46 15.84 9.31 -11.33
C THR A 46 15.15 10.43 -12.09
N HIS A 47 15.96 11.28 -12.73
CA HIS A 47 15.45 12.37 -13.54
C HIS A 47 14.58 11.90 -14.71
N ALA A 48 14.93 10.76 -15.31
CA ALA A 48 14.20 10.16 -16.43
C ALA A 48 12.94 9.42 -15.95
N PHE A 49 13.00 8.84 -14.77
CA PHE A 49 11.90 8.07 -14.18
C PHE A 49 11.65 8.58 -12.76
N PRO A 50 11.09 9.81 -12.62
CA PRO A 50 10.85 10.38 -11.29
C PRO A 50 9.74 9.60 -10.58
N GLY A 51 9.78 9.63 -9.28
CA GLY A 51 8.80 8.97 -8.46
C GLY A 51 9.33 7.71 -7.85
N HIS A 52 8.67 7.30 -6.81
CA HIS A 52 8.99 6.10 -6.07
C HIS A 52 7.73 5.62 -5.37
N ASP A 53 7.77 4.37 -4.95
CA ASP A 53 6.68 3.78 -4.20
C ASP A 53 7.08 3.64 -2.73
N THR A 54 6.06 3.49 -1.91
CA THR A 54 6.18 3.10 -0.51
C THR A 54 5.65 1.69 -0.38
N MET A 55 6.28 0.89 0.46
CA MET A 55 5.82 -0.45 0.76
C MET A 55 5.56 -0.58 2.25
N LEU A 56 4.43 -1.16 2.61
CA LEU A 56 4.07 -1.41 4.00
C LEU A 56 3.87 -2.90 4.24
N PHE A 57 4.40 -3.38 5.36
CA PHE A 57 4.11 -4.70 5.88
C PHE A 57 3.17 -4.53 7.07
N VAL A 58 1.96 -5.07 6.97
CA VAL A 58 0.94 -4.93 8.02
C VAL A 58 0.51 -6.31 8.46
N VAL A 59 0.80 -6.67 9.72
CA VAL A 59 0.38 -7.95 10.27
C VAL A 59 -0.91 -7.75 11.05
N LEU A 60 -1.94 -8.49 10.67
CA LEU A 60 -3.30 -8.31 11.19
C LEU A 60 -3.91 -9.62 11.63
N PRO A 61 -4.79 -9.59 12.64
CA PRO A 61 -5.72 -10.71 12.86
C PRO A 61 -6.55 -10.92 11.60
N ALA A 62 -6.90 -12.17 11.33
CA ALA A 62 -7.64 -12.52 10.11
C ALA A 62 -8.94 -11.72 9.96
N GLU A 63 -9.64 -11.45 11.07
CA GLU A 63 -10.92 -10.73 11.05
C GLU A 63 -10.78 -9.25 10.69
N MET A 64 -9.57 -8.68 10.77
CA MET A 64 -9.34 -7.29 10.40
C MET A 64 -9.01 -7.12 8.92
N VAL A 65 -8.67 -8.18 8.22
CA VAL A 65 -8.23 -8.12 6.82
C VAL A 65 -9.34 -7.58 5.91
N GLY A 66 -10.56 -8.11 6.04
CA GLY A 66 -11.69 -7.69 5.23
C GLY A 66 -11.96 -6.19 5.32
N PRO A 67 -12.19 -5.66 6.54
CA PRO A 67 -12.38 -4.21 6.72
C PRO A 67 -11.22 -3.37 6.21
N PHE A 68 -9.99 -3.84 6.39
CA PHE A 68 -8.81 -3.12 5.92
C PHE A 68 -8.79 -3.04 4.39
N LEU A 69 -9.00 -4.17 3.72
CA LEU A 69 -9.02 -4.20 2.25
C LEU A 69 -10.18 -3.40 1.67
N GLU A 70 -11.33 -3.38 2.35
CA GLU A 70 -12.46 -2.56 1.93
C GLU A 70 -12.11 -1.08 1.89
N GLN A 71 -11.39 -0.59 2.89
CA GLN A 71 -10.97 0.81 2.94
C GLN A 71 -9.95 1.13 1.84
N ILE A 72 -9.01 0.23 1.60
CA ILE A 72 -8.03 0.39 0.51
C ILE A 72 -8.73 0.40 -0.84
N THR A 73 -9.67 -0.53 -1.05
CA THR A 73 -10.44 -0.62 -2.30
C THR A 73 -11.27 0.64 -2.53
N ALA A 74 -11.93 1.14 -1.49
CA ALA A 74 -12.73 2.36 -1.57
C ALA A 74 -11.86 3.57 -1.94
N PHE A 75 -10.70 3.68 -1.32
CA PHE A 75 -9.76 4.76 -1.64
C PHE A 75 -9.32 4.68 -3.10
N LYS A 76 -8.94 3.48 -3.55
CA LYS A 76 -8.50 3.26 -4.93
C LYS A 76 -9.61 3.61 -5.93
N ALA A 77 -10.84 3.23 -5.64
CA ALA A 77 -11.99 3.52 -6.51
C ALA A 77 -12.28 5.01 -6.62
N GLY A 78 -11.94 5.78 -5.59
CA GLY A 78 -12.15 7.23 -5.57
C GLY A 78 -11.08 8.04 -6.29
N LEU A 79 -10.00 7.41 -6.76
CA LEU A 79 -8.94 8.12 -7.47
C LEU A 79 -9.42 8.56 -8.86
N THR A 80 -9.02 9.77 -9.26
CA THR A 80 -9.30 10.27 -10.61
C THR A 80 -8.45 9.54 -11.63
N GLU A 81 -8.84 9.61 -12.90
CA GLU A 81 -8.04 9.01 -13.97
C GLU A 81 -6.63 9.61 -14.03
N ARG A 82 -6.51 10.89 -13.73
CA ARG A 82 -5.19 11.55 -13.68
C ARG A 82 -4.35 11.00 -12.52
N ALA A 83 -4.95 10.82 -11.36
CA ALA A 83 -4.26 10.27 -10.21
C ALA A 83 -3.82 8.83 -10.46
N LYS A 84 -4.63 8.04 -11.15
CA LYS A 84 -4.30 6.65 -11.49
C LYS A 84 -3.05 6.54 -12.35
N ARG A 85 -2.71 7.57 -13.11
CA ARG A 85 -1.50 7.59 -13.94
C ARG A 85 -0.22 7.65 -13.11
N HIS A 86 -0.30 8.10 -11.87
CA HIS A 86 0.86 8.15 -10.96
C HIS A 86 1.12 6.82 -10.30
N GLY A 87 0.38 5.81 -10.65
CA GLY A 87 0.53 4.48 -10.13
C GLY A 87 -0.67 4.06 -9.32
N GLY A 88 -0.84 2.76 -9.23
CA GLY A 88 -1.93 2.19 -8.48
C GLY A 88 -1.53 1.90 -7.05
N ILE A 89 -2.48 1.30 -6.36
CA ILE A 89 -2.27 0.71 -5.06
C ILE A 89 -2.46 -0.77 -5.23
N LYS A 90 -1.51 -1.57 -4.77
CA LYS A 90 -1.63 -3.02 -4.79
C LYS A 90 -1.49 -3.54 -3.37
N ALA A 91 -2.35 -4.47 -3.01
CA ALA A 91 -2.30 -5.12 -1.71
C ALA A 91 -2.36 -6.63 -1.90
N PHE A 92 -1.48 -7.32 -1.22
CA PHE A 92 -1.39 -8.77 -1.27
C PHE A 92 -1.61 -9.30 0.14
N VAL A 93 -2.42 -10.36 0.27
CA VAL A 93 -2.66 -10.99 1.55
C VAL A 93 -1.95 -12.34 1.57
N LEU A 94 -1.10 -12.53 2.56
CA LEU A 94 -0.36 -13.77 2.73
C LEU A 94 -0.63 -14.35 4.12
N SER A 95 -0.59 -15.68 4.21
CA SER A 95 -0.69 -16.35 5.50
C SER A 95 0.63 -16.28 6.23
N VAL A 96 0.57 -16.00 7.52
CA VAL A 96 1.73 -16.03 8.40
C VAL A 96 1.71 -17.39 9.12
N GLU A 97 2.65 -18.26 8.76
CA GLU A 97 2.71 -19.60 9.36
C GLU A 97 3.18 -19.54 10.81
N GLN A 98 4.19 -18.73 11.08
CA GLN A 98 4.76 -18.56 12.41
C GLN A 98 5.21 -17.14 12.63
N MET A 99 5.11 -16.67 13.86
CA MET A 99 5.58 -15.36 14.25
C MET A 99 6.22 -15.48 15.64
N ILE A 100 7.38 -14.91 15.79
CA ILE A 100 8.10 -14.92 17.08
C ILE A 100 8.00 -13.56 17.76
#